data_1ac6d0be1c36eb29f08ab22616bb97ec
#
_entry.id   1ac6d0be1c36eb29f08ab22616bb97ec
#
_cell.length_a   1.000
_cell.length_b   1.000
_cell.length_c   1.000
_cell.angle_alpha   90.00
_cell.angle_beta   90.00
_cell.angle_gamma   90.00
#
_symmetry.space_group_name_H-M   'P 1'
#
loop_
_entity.id
_entity.type
_entity.pdbx_description
1 polymer ?
#
loop_
_entity_poly.entity_id
_entity_poly.type
_entity_poly.pdbx_seq_one_letter_code
_entity_poly.pdbx_strand_id
1 'polypeptide(L)'
;QPQREIYELVLKAQKRAIELLVPGNSIKLANDEVIRIKTQGLVDLGILKGDVDKLIEEKAYRQFYMHGLGHWLGLDVHDVGRYDDDRSRKLEVGMIITVEPGIYISEEADVPTQYKGIGVRIEDNLLMTEYGNKNLTAAAPKEIDDIENLMKN
;
A
#
# COMPACT_ATOMS: atom_id res chain seq x y z
N GLN A 1 20.35 1.48 -5.08
CA GLN A 1 19.74 0.12 -5.13
C GLN A 1 18.74 -0.11 -3.98
N PRO A 2 19.02 0.17 -2.69
CA PRO A 2 18.07 -0.08 -1.60
C PRO A 2 16.74 0.67 -1.74
N GLN A 3 16.75 1.93 -2.19
CA GLN A 3 15.52 2.69 -2.46
C GLN A 3 14.67 2.03 -3.55
N ARG A 4 15.30 1.48 -4.59
CA ARG A 4 14.62 0.76 -5.67
C ARG A 4 13.93 -0.51 -5.12
N GLU A 5 14.60 -1.28 -4.28
CA GLU A 5 14.06 -2.50 -3.66
C GLU A 5 12.81 -2.20 -2.80
N ILE A 6 12.87 -1.16 -1.95
CA ILE A 6 11.71 -0.73 -1.15
C ILE A 6 10.59 -0.19 -2.07
N TYR A 7 10.93 0.60 -3.09
CA TYR A 7 9.96 1.15 -4.02
C TYR A 7 9.24 0.03 -4.79
N GLU A 8 9.97 -0.95 -5.33
CA GLU A 8 9.42 -2.11 -6.05
C GLU A 8 8.48 -2.93 -5.18
N LEU A 9 8.84 -3.12 -3.89
CA LEU A 9 7.99 -3.82 -2.93
C LEU A 9 6.68 -3.07 -2.68
N VAL A 10 6.73 -1.75 -2.48
CA VAL A 10 5.53 -0.92 -2.30
C VAL A 10 4.68 -0.89 -3.58
N LEU A 11 5.30 -0.76 -4.75
CA LEU A 11 4.60 -0.76 -6.04
C LEU A 11 3.91 -2.10 -6.31
N LYS A 12 4.56 -3.22 -6.02
CA LYS A 12 3.96 -4.56 -6.10
C LYS A 12 2.72 -4.68 -5.21
N ALA A 13 2.83 -4.21 -3.96
CA ALA A 13 1.72 -4.23 -3.01
C ALA A 13 0.57 -3.33 -3.47
N GLN A 14 0.86 -2.14 -4.01
CA GLN A 14 -0.12 -1.19 -4.53
C GLN A 14 -0.86 -1.76 -5.74
N LYS A 15 -0.17 -2.31 -6.73
CA LYS A 15 -0.78 -2.95 -7.89
C LYS A 15 -1.73 -4.08 -7.48
N ARG A 16 -1.29 -4.93 -6.53
CA ARG A 16 -2.13 -6.01 -6.02
C ARG A 16 -3.37 -5.50 -5.28
N ALA A 17 -3.23 -4.42 -4.51
CA ALA A 17 -4.37 -3.78 -3.85
C ALA A 17 -5.41 -3.27 -4.86
N ILE A 18 -4.97 -2.61 -5.94
CA ILE A 18 -5.86 -2.12 -7.02
C ILE A 18 -6.67 -3.27 -7.63
N GLU A 19 -6.05 -4.42 -7.89
CA GLU A 19 -6.74 -5.60 -8.43
C GLU A 19 -7.85 -6.11 -7.48
N LEU A 20 -7.66 -5.99 -6.17
CA LEU A 20 -8.58 -6.49 -5.15
C LEU A 20 -9.67 -5.47 -4.77
N LEU A 21 -9.42 -4.18 -4.96
CA LEU A 21 -10.35 -3.10 -4.62
C LEU A 21 -11.41 -2.94 -5.73
N VAL A 22 -12.36 -3.86 -5.76
CA VAL A 22 -13.48 -3.89 -6.72
C VAL A 22 -14.81 -4.04 -5.98
N PRO A 23 -15.96 -3.68 -6.58
CA PRO A 23 -17.27 -3.87 -5.95
C PRO A 23 -17.47 -5.31 -5.46
N GLY A 24 -18.03 -5.43 -4.25
CA GLY A 24 -18.23 -6.72 -3.57
C GLY A 24 -17.07 -7.18 -2.70
N ASN A 25 -15.87 -6.69 -2.91
CA ASN A 25 -14.72 -6.88 -2.01
C ASN A 25 -14.72 -5.81 -0.90
N SER A 26 -13.73 -5.82 -0.04
CA SER A 26 -13.57 -4.85 1.05
C SER A 26 -12.15 -4.29 1.12
N ILE A 27 -11.99 -3.14 1.76
CA ILE A 27 -10.67 -2.57 2.04
C ILE A 27 -9.85 -3.54 2.92
N LYS A 28 -10.52 -4.24 3.86
CA LYS A 28 -9.87 -5.25 4.70
C LYS A 28 -9.19 -6.34 3.89
N LEU A 29 -9.91 -6.94 2.93
CA LEU A 29 -9.37 -8.00 2.07
C LEU A 29 -8.09 -7.55 1.36
N ALA A 30 -8.12 -6.37 0.75
CA ALA A 30 -6.96 -5.82 0.05
C ALA A 30 -5.81 -5.49 1.01
N ASN A 31 -6.13 -4.93 2.20
CA ASN A 31 -5.12 -4.59 3.21
C ASN A 31 -4.43 -5.82 3.78
N ASP A 32 -5.17 -6.90 4.04
CA ASP A 32 -4.59 -8.14 4.56
C ASP A 32 -3.57 -8.74 3.56
N GLU A 33 -3.89 -8.71 2.27
CA GLU A 33 -2.97 -9.13 1.21
C GLU A 33 -1.74 -8.21 1.09
N VAL A 34 -1.94 -6.90 1.17
CA VAL A 34 -0.84 -5.91 1.17
C VAL A 34 0.09 -6.11 2.36
N ILE A 35 -0.45 -6.38 3.54
CA ILE A 35 0.35 -6.70 4.74
C ILE A 35 1.20 -7.93 4.48
N ARG A 36 0.63 -8.99 3.91
CA ARG A 36 1.35 -10.24 3.60
C ARG A 36 2.48 -9.99 2.61
N ILE A 37 2.22 -9.30 1.49
CA ILE A 37 3.24 -8.99 0.47
C ILE A 37 4.38 -8.19 1.09
N LYS A 38 4.08 -7.14 1.86
CA LYS A 38 5.10 -6.29 2.47
C LYS A 38 5.89 -7.05 3.54
N THR A 39 5.23 -7.81 4.40
CA THR A 39 5.91 -8.58 5.45
C THR A 39 6.87 -9.60 4.83
N GLN A 40 6.43 -10.34 3.80
CA GLN A 40 7.30 -11.25 3.07
C GLN A 40 8.50 -10.51 2.46
N GLY A 41 8.26 -9.39 1.75
CA GLY A 41 9.36 -8.61 1.15
C GLY A 41 10.33 -8.06 2.18
N LEU A 42 9.85 -7.61 3.34
CA LEU A 42 10.73 -7.16 4.44
C LEU A 42 11.58 -8.30 5.01
N VAL A 43 11.05 -9.53 5.03
CA VAL A 43 11.84 -10.73 5.40
C VAL A 43 12.87 -11.04 4.33
N ASP A 44 12.49 -11.02 3.05
CA ASP A 44 13.40 -11.29 1.93
C ASP A 44 14.58 -10.29 1.87
N LEU A 45 14.34 -9.04 2.26
CA LEU A 45 15.35 -7.98 2.37
C LEU A 45 16.16 -8.02 3.68
N GLY A 46 15.84 -8.95 4.60
CA GLY A 46 16.50 -9.06 5.90
C GLY A 46 16.19 -7.93 6.88
N ILE A 47 15.14 -7.15 6.61
CA ILE A 47 14.64 -6.07 7.47
C ILE A 47 13.81 -6.66 8.62
N LEU A 48 12.97 -7.65 8.34
CA LEU A 48 12.31 -8.49 9.34
C LEU A 48 12.95 -9.88 9.37
N LYS A 49 12.88 -10.55 10.52
CA LYS A 49 13.41 -11.91 10.69
C LYS A 49 12.35 -12.79 11.35
N GLY A 50 12.06 -13.93 10.74
CA GLY A 50 11.12 -14.90 11.31
C GLY A 50 10.12 -15.44 10.29
N ASP A 51 9.17 -16.20 10.79
CA ASP A 51 8.06 -16.74 10.02
C ASP A 51 7.05 -15.64 9.71
N VAL A 52 6.64 -15.53 8.45
CA VAL A 52 5.79 -14.43 7.96
C VAL A 52 4.41 -14.43 8.65
N ASP A 53 3.82 -15.60 8.87
CA ASP A 53 2.49 -15.69 9.48
C ASP A 53 2.55 -15.23 10.95
N LYS A 54 3.59 -15.61 11.69
CA LYS A 54 3.82 -15.13 13.06
C LYS A 54 4.08 -13.63 13.11
N LEU A 55 4.89 -13.09 12.20
CA LEU A 55 5.16 -11.65 12.11
C LEU A 55 3.90 -10.84 11.82
N ILE A 56 2.96 -11.40 11.04
CA ILE A 56 1.66 -10.78 10.78
C ILE A 56 0.78 -10.85 12.03
N GLU A 57 0.69 -12.00 12.70
CA GLU A 57 -0.09 -12.18 13.94
C GLU A 57 0.39 -11.24 15.05
N GLU A 58 1.71 -11.14 15.24
CA GLU A 58 2.35 -10.24 16.20
C GLU A 58 2.35 -8.77 15.77
N LYS A 59 1.89 -8.48 14.54
CA LYS A 59 1.86 -7.14 13.93
C LYS A 59 3.25 -6.49 13.84
N ALA A 60 4.31 -7.29 13.70
CA ALA A 60 5.69 -6.79 13.62
C ALA A 60 5.91 -5.83 12.44
N TYR A 61 5.15 -5.97 11.36
CA TYR A 61 5.16 -5.06 10.22
C TYR A 61 4.78 -3.62 10.58
N ARG A 62 4.07 -3.37 11.68
CA ARG A 62 3.57 -2.03 12.05
C ARG A 62 4.67 -1.03 12.36
N GLN A 63 5.87 -1.46 12.68
CA GLN A 63 7.02 -0.58 12.81
C GLN A 63 7.45 0.05 11.47
N PHE A 64 7.05 -0.54 10.34
CA PHE A 64 7.37 -0.06 8.99
C PHE A 64 6.13 0.37 8.19
N TYR A 65 4.94 -0.01 8.65
CA TYR A 65 3.66 0.35 8.04
C TYR A 65 2.59 0.54 9.12
N MET A 66 2.42 1.78 9.56
CA MET A 66 1.62 2.13 10.73
C MET A 66 0.22 2.64 10.41
N HIS A 67 -0.13 2.85 9.14
CA HIS A 67 -1.45 3.37 8.71
C HIS A 67 -2.25 2.34 7.91
N GLY A 68 -3.50 2.66 7.59
CA GLY A 68 -4.38 1.82 6.77
C GLY A 68 -4.03 1.89 5.28
N LEU A 69 -4.63 0.99 4.49
CA LEU A 69 -4.41 0.93 3.04
C LEU A 69 -4.97 2.15 2.29
N GLY A 70 -6.03 2.78 2.82
CA GLY A 70 -6.69 3.90 2.17
C GLY A 70 -7.92 4.35 2.94
N HIS A 71 -8.62 5.33 2.41
CA HIS A 71 -9.79 5.97 3.01
C HIS A 71 -10.78 6.43 1.95
N TRP A 72 -12.02 6.77 2.38
CA TRP A 72 -12.98 7.42 1.51
C TRP A 72 -12.46 8.78 1.05
N LEU A 73 -12.69 9.09 -0.21
CA LEU A 73 -12.40 10.37 -0.83
C LEU A 73 -13.70 10.95 -1.40
N GLY A 74 -14.05 12.18 -1.04
CA GLY A 74 -15.27 12.85 -1.46
C GLY A 74 -15.12 14.36 -1.41
N LEU A 75 -16.03 15.04 -0.70
CA LEU A 75 -15.93 16.48 -0.47
C LEU A 75 -14.70 16.83 0.35
N ASP A 76 -14.34 15.96 1.29
CA ASP A 76 -13.11 16.06 2.07
C ASP A 76 -12.10 15.00 1.61
N VAL A 77 -10.79 15.29 1.79
CA VAL A 77 -9.70 14.35 1.51
C VAL A 77 -9.87 13.08 2.35
N HIS A 78 -10.09 13.24 3.66
CA HIS A 78 -10.51 12.17 4.55
C HIS A 78 -12.03 12.27 4.75
N ASP A 79 -12.77 11.81 3.75
CA ASP A 79 -14.22 12.01 3.74
C ASP A 79 -14.92 11.13 4.79
N VAL A 80 -16.08 11.60 5.22
CA VAL A 80 -16.93 10.86 6.15
C VAL A 80 -17.46 9.59 5.49
N GLY A 81 -17.65 8.55 6.29
CA GLY A 81 -18.19 7.31 5.78
C GLY A 81 -18.08 6.18 6.79
N ARG A 82 -18.87 5.13 6.57
CA ARG A 82 -18.83 3.93 7.38
C ARG A 82 -17.86 2.93 6.76
N TYR A 83 -16.99 2.36 7.59
CA TYR A 83 -16.03 1.31 7.19
C TYR A 83 -16.40 -0.07 7.71
N ASP A 84 -17.34 -0.17 8.68
CA ASP A 84 -17.49 -1.23 9.67
C ASP A 84 -16.27 -1.31 10.62
N ASP A 85 -16.41 -2.00 11.75
CA ASP A 85 -15.40 -1.98 12.83
C ASP A 85 -14.02 -2.48 12.39
N ASP A 86 -13.99 -3.43 11.46
CA ASP A 86 -12.77 -4.05 10.93
C ASP A 86 -12.48 -3.69 9.46
N ARG A 87 -13.16 -2.66 8.92
CA ARG A 87 -13.10 -2.25 7.50
C ARG A 87 -13.59 -3.32 6.50
N SER A 88 -14.48 -4.20 6.94
CA SER A 88 -15.06 -5.28 6.13
C SER A 88 -16.22 -4.83 5.23
N ARG A 89 -16.68 -3.58 5.33
CA ARG A 89 -17.74 -3.04 4.47
C ARG A 89 -17.43 -3.32 3.00
N LYS A 90 -18.41 -3.87 2.30
CA LYS A 90 -18.29 -4.13 0.86
C LYS A 90 -18.24 -2.82 0.08
N LEU A 91 -17.34 -2.78 -0.89
CA LEU A 91 -17.26 -1.69 -1.85
C LEU A 91 -18.44 -1.78 -2.80
N GLU A 92 -19.03 -0.64 -3.12
CA GLU A 92 -20.19 -0.50 -3.99
C GLU A 92 -19.87 0.45 -5.14
N VAL A 93 -20.54 0.29 -6.27
CA VAL A 93 -20.41 1.18 -7.43
C VAL A 93 -20.68 2.63 -7.02
N GLY A 94 -19.85 3.54 -7.49
CA GLY A 94 -19.89 4.97 -7.16
C GLY A 94 -19.02 5.39 -5.99
N MET A 95 -18.49 4.44 -5.18
CA MET A 95 -17.54 4.77 -4.10
C MET A 95 -16.19 5.19 -4.68
N ILE A 96 -15.57 6.20 -4.04
CA ILE A 96 -14.19 6.61 -4.33
C ILE A 96 -13.35 6.40 -3.09
N ILE A 97 -12.19 5.76 -3.27
CA ILE A 97 -11.24 5.48 -2.20
C ILE A 97 -9.81 5.76 -2.65
N THR A 98 -8.93 6.09 -1.71
CA THR A 98 -7.49 6.07 -1.94
C THR A 98 -6.96 4.65 -1.80
N VAL A 99 -5.82 4.38 -2.45
CA VAL A 99 -5.02 3.17 -2.26
C VAL A 99 -3.57 3.61 -2.15
N GLU A 100 -3.02 3.54 -0.94
CA GLU A 100 -1.79 4.25 -0.58
C GLU A 100 -0.85 3.41 0.33
N PRO A 101 -0.50 2.18 -0.05
CA PRO A 101 0.46 1.43 0.76
C PRO A 101 1.80 2.15 0.83
N GLY A 102 2.48 2.01 1.97
CA GLY A 102 3.80 2.58 2.19
C GLY A 102 4.69 1.67 3.02
N ILE A 103 5.99 1.96 3.02
CA ILE A 103 7.01 1.42 3.92
C ILE A 103 7.86 2.60 4.39
N TYR A 104 8.09 2.69 5.70
CA TYR A 104 8.83 3.78 6.33
C TYR A 104 9.83 3.19 7.31
N ILE A 105 11.12 3.42 7.08
CA ILE A 105 12.22 2.86 7.87
C ILE A 105 12.93 4.03 8.54
N SER A 106 12.80 4.11 9.86
CA SER A 106 13.47 5.16 10.67
C SER A 106 15.00 5.01 10.62
N GLU A 107 15.71 6.10 10.82
CA GLU A 107 17.18 6.11 10.97
C GLU A 107 17.64 5.29 12.19
N GLU A 108 16.81 5.21 13.24
CA GLU A 108 17.10 4.48 14.47
C GLU A 108 16.68 3.00 14.41
N ALA A 109 16.03 2.56 13.33
CA ALA A 109 15.55 1.18 13.22
C ALA A 109 16.73 0.17 13.27
N ASP A 110 16.51 -0.95 13.95
CA ASP A 110 17.48 -2.07 13.97
C ASP A 110 17.34 -2.92 12.70
N VAL A 111 17.84 -2.40 11.60
CA VAL A 111 17.78 -2.99 10.25
C VAL A 111 19.12 -2.78 9.53
N PRO A 112 19.37 -3.49 8.40
CA PRO A 112 20.55 -3.23 7.60
C PRO A 112 20.69 -1.75 7.23
N THR A 113 21.88 -1.18 7.44
CA THR A 113 22.13 0.28 7.38
C THR A 113 21.70 0.91 6.06
N GLN A 114 21.79 0.16 4.95
CA GLN A 114 21.41 0.66 3.63
C GLN A 114 19.93 0.99 3.45
N TYR A 115 19.06 0.50 4.34
CA TYR A 115 17.61 0.78 4.27
C TYR A 115 17.16 1.89 5.22
N LYS A 116 18.01 2.32 6.16
CA LYS A 116 17.67 3.38 7.13
C LYS A 116 17.31 4.69 6.44
N GLY A 117 16.32 5.40 6.98
CA GLY A 117 15.85 6.68 6.46
C GLY A 117 15.04 6.58 5.15
N ILE A 118 14.76 5.38 4.63
CA ILE A 118 13.94 5.23 3.43
C ILE A 118 12.46 5.24 3.78
N GLY A 119 11.70 6.15 3.16
CA GLY A 119 10.25 6.19 3.21
C GLY A 119 9.66 6.23 1.81
N VAL A 120 8.72 5.33 1.51
CA VAL A 120 8.02 5.26 0.22
C VAL A 120 6.53 5.11 0.45
N ARG A 121 5.72 5.92 -0.24
CA ARG A 121 4.27 5.74 -0.42
C ARG A 121 3.96 5.89 -1.90
N ILE A 122 3.12 5.00 -2.43
CA ILE A 122 2.58 5.11 -3.79
C ILE A 122 1.06 5.13 -3.66
N GLU A 123 0.45 6.20 -4.14
CA GLU A 123 -0.98 6.47 -3.96
C GLU A 123 -1.69 6.63 -5.29
N ASP A 124 -2.88 6.02 -5.38
CA ASP A 124 -3.85 6.24 -6.44
C ASP A 124 -5.25 6.44 -5.85
N ASN A 125 -6.13 7.07 -6.62
CA ASN A 125 -7.55 7.24 -6.33
C ASN A 125 -8.38 6.34 -7.25
N LEU A 126 -9.25 5.51 -6.66
CA LEU A 126 -10.03 4.52 -7.38
C LEU A 126 -11.52 4.84 -7.29
N LEU A 127 -12.18 4.95 -8.43
CA LEU A 127 -13.65 4.96 -8.55
C LEU A 127 -14.14 3.53 -8.78
N MET A 128 -15.03 3.06 -7.92
CA MET A 128 -15.71 1.77 -8.09
C MET A 128 -16.74 1.85 -9.22
N THR A 129 -16.66 0.96 -10.19
CA THR A 129 -17.54 0.88 -11.37
C THR A 129 -18.21 -0.48 -11.47
N GLU A 130 -19.22 -0.64 -12.34
CA GLU A 130 -19.88 -1.93 -12.60
C GLU A 130 -18.91 -3.01 -13.13
N TYR A 131 -17.79 -2.59 -13.73
CA TYR A 131 -16.82 -3.50 -14.38
C TYR A 131 -15.52 -3.66 -13.56
N GLY A 132 -15.48 -3.21 -12.30
CA GLY A 132 -14.31 -3.24 -11.46
C GLY A 132 -13.99 -1.86 -10.88
N ASN A 133 -12.75 -1.39 -10.99
CA ASN A 133 -12.40 -0.03 -10.61
C ASN A 133 -11.83 0.76 -11.79
N LYS A 134 -11.92 2.09 -11.70
CA LYS A 134 -11.23 3.02 -12.58
C LYS A 134 -10.21 3.81 -11.76
N ASN A 135 -8.95 3.70 -12.10
CA ASN A 135 -7.90 4.53 -11.52
C ASN A 135 -7.99 5.95 -12.08
N LEU A 136 -8.33 6.92 -11.22
CA LEU A 136 -8.50 8.32 -11.58
C LEU A 136 -7.17 9.07 -11.72
N THR A 137 -6.11 8.53 -11.13
CA THR A 137 -4.76 9.11 -11.12
C THR A 137 -3.76 8.30 -11.97
N ALA A 138 -4.26 7.46 -12.88
CA ALA A 138 -3.43 6.59 -13.71
C ALA A 138 -2.36 7.32 -14.54
N ALA A 139 -2.57 8.60 -14.83
CA ALA A 139 -1.61 9.44 -15.57
C ALA A 139 -0.37 9.83 -14.74
N ALA A 140 -0.42 9.71 -13.41
CA ALA A 140 0.74 9.96 -12.57
C ALA A 140 1.76 8.81 -12.73
N PRO A 141 3.00 9.08 -13.13
CA PRO A 141 4.00 8.04 -13.32
C PRO A 141 4.36 7.37 -11.99
N LYS A 142 4.39 6.06 -11.99
CA LYS A 142 4.76 5.24 -10.81
C LYS A 142 5.69 4.07 -11.17
N GLU A 143 5.82 3.75 -12.44
CA GLU A 143 6.86 2.80 -12.85
C GLU A 143 8.24 3.45 -12.70
N ILE A 144 9.20 2.67 -12.19
CA ILE A 144 10.54 3.20 -11.86
C ILE A 144 11.19 3.82 -13.09
N ASP A 145 11.12 3.13 -14.23
CA ASP A 145 11.75 3.59 -15.46
C ASP A 145 11.13 4.90 -15.97
N ASP A 146 9.81 5.10 -15.80
CA ASP A 146 9.12 6.33 -16.17
C ASP A 146 9.58 7.49 -15.28
N ILE A 147 9.68 7.26 -13.96
CA ILE A 147 10.16 8.26 -13.00
C ILE A 147 11.63 8.63 -13.29
N GLU A 148 12.50 7.62 -13.45
CA GLU A 148 13.92 7.84 -13.73
C GLU A 148 14.13 8.59 -15.06
N ASN A 149 13.30 8.32 -16.07
CA ASN A 149 13.36 9.04 -17.36
C ASN A 149 12.92 10.51 -17.22
N LEU A 150 11.88 10.79 -16.43
CA LEU A 150 11.45 12.16 -16.15
C LEU A 150 12.52 12.96 -15.38
N MET A 151 13.28 12.31 -14.51
CA MET A 151 14.33 12.96 -13.71
C MET A 151 15.63 13.22 -14.51
N LYS A 152 15.77 12.64 -15.71
CA LYS A 152 16.94 12.87 -16.59
C LYS A 152 16.82 14.14 -17.43
N ASN A 153 15.63 14.75 -17.48
CA ASN A 153 15.34 16.01 -18.17
C ASN A 153 15.30 17.15 -17.15
#